data_54d710b212a4414bac1bab2d84f3593d
#
_entry.id   54d710b212a4414bac1bab2d84f3593d
#
_cell.length_a   1.000
_cell.length_b   1.000
_cell.length_c   1.000
_cell.angle_alpha   90.00
_cell.angle_beta   90.00
_cell.angle_gamma   90.00
#
_symmetry.space_group_name_H-M   'P 1'
#
loop_
_entity.id
_entity.type
_entity.pdbx_description
1 polymer ?
#
loop_
_entity_poly.entity_id
_entity_poly.type
_entity_poly.pdbx_seq_one_letter_code
_entity_poly.pdbx_strand_id
1 'polypeptide(L)'
;MTIAIPEMIDAVFDVSGDRVPVNYPFALWKELTRLVPELAGDASIGVLPLRTTGSATGMLLPKRAKLVIRLPVSLAPHVASLSGQPLDVGHPLRLANGRLREILAYSTIHAQLVAGADDEVVFAESLSACLADLGITASLICGRKSSLVDGDRRIHGFSLVIHDLKPEDSLLLLYAGLGSHRKYGCGIFVPYKVISDLY
;
A
#
# COMPACT_ATOMS: atom_id res chain seq x y z
N MET A 1 21.89 -11.96 -9.64
CA MET A 1 22.11 -10.65 -9.01
C MET A 1 21.03 -10.51 -7.94
N THR A 2 21.40 -10.57 -6.68
CA THR A 2 20.47 -10.31 -5.57
C THR A 2 20.22 -8.80 -5.56
N ILE A 3 18.99 -8.38 -5.89
CA ILE A 3 18.59 -6.98 -5.76
C ILE A 3 18.57 -6.70 -4.25
N ALA A 4 19.49 -5.86 -3.78
CA ALA A 4 19.47 -5.43 -2.39
C ALA A 4 18.22 -4.56 -2.17
N ILE A 5 17.25 -5.09 -1.45
CA ILE A 5 16.06 -4.34 -1.06
C ILE A 5 16.48 -3.39 0.05
N PRO A 6 16.26 -2.08 -0.08
CA PRO A 6 16.61 -1.13 0.96
C PRO A 6 15.77 -1.37 2.22
N GLU A 7 16.34 -1.02 3.36
CA GLU A 7 15.57 -0.97 4.60
C GLU A 7 14.44 0.06 4.47
N MET A 8 13.23 -0.37 4.77
CA MET A 8 12.02 0.42 4.61
C MET A 8 11.44 0.83 5.97
N ILE A 9 10.76 1.97 5.98
CA ILE A 9 10.04 2.48 7.15
C ILE A 9 8.68 3.03 6.70
N ASP A 10 7.72 3.02 7.61
CA ASP A 10 6.42 3.65 7.39
C ASP A 10 6.41 5.08 7.98
N ALA A 11 6.23 6.09 7.14
CA ALA A 11 5.87 7.44 7.58
C ALA A 11 4.35 7.53 7.71
N VAL A 12 3.88 7.81 8.91
CA VAL A 12 2.45 7.79 9.29
C VAL A 12 2.00 9.18 9.64
N PHE A 13 0.94 9.66 8.98
CA PHE A 13 0.32 10.96 9.22
C PHE A 13 -1.15 10.78 9.62
N ASP A 14 -1.61 11.62 10.51
CA ASP A 14 -3.03 11.79 10.76
C ASP A 14 -3.66 12.52 9.58
N VAL A 15 -4.82 12.07 9.13
CA VAL A 15 -5.54 12.70 8.01
C VAL A 15 -6.86 13.22 8.51
N SER A 16 -7.11 14.50 8.29
CA SER A 16 -8.41 15.12 8.50
C SER A 16 -9.03 15.51 7.16
N GLY A 17 -10.34 15.28 7.04
CA GLY A 17 -11.14 15.50 5.85
C GLY A 17 -12.40 14.65 5.93
N ASP A 18 -13.39 14.95 5.09
CA ASP A 18 -14.70 14.27 5.16
C ASP A 18 -14.75 13.06 4.23
N ARG A 19 -14.25 13.22 3.01
CA ARG A 19 -14.36 12.20 1.95
C ARG A 19 -13.22 12.28 0.95
N VAL A 20 -13.07 11.22 0.16
CA VAL A 20 -12.18 11.16 -1.01
C VAL A 20 -12.93 10.57 -2.20
N PRO A 21 -12.61 10.95 -3.44
CA PRO A 21 -13.15 10.31 -4.63
C PRO A 21 -12.61 8.89 -4.78
N VAL A 22 -13.27 8.06 -5.59
CA VAL A 22 -12.86 6.66 -5.80
C VAL A 22 -11.45 6.55 -6.42
N ASN A 23 -11.10 7.52 -7.27
CA ASN A 23 -9.78 7.60 -7.93
C ASN A 23 -8.73 8.39 -7.12
N TYR A 24 -8.98 8.67 -5.84
CA TYR A 24 -8.07 9.44 -4.99
C TYR A 24 -6.61 8.98 -5.02
N PRO A 25 -6.24 7.70 -5.20
CA PRO A 25 -4.84 7.29 -5.16
C PRO A 25 -3.97 8.01 -6.18
N PHE A 26 -4.53 8.33 -7.36
CA PHE A 26 -3.81 9.05 -8.41
C PHE A 26 -3.60 10.52 -8.05
N ALA A 27 -4.65 11.18 -7.56
CA ALA A 27 -4.57 12.57 -7.10
C ALA A 27 -3.67 12.70 -5.86
N LEU A 28 -3.76 11.75 -4.92
CA LEU A 28 -2.93 11.71 -3.73
C LEU A 28 -1.44 11.61 -4.09
N TRP A 29 -1.06 10.70 -5.00
CA TRP A 29 0.33 10.59 -5.44
C TRP A 29 0.83 11.88 -6.11
N LYS A 30 0.00 12.53 -6.94
CA LYS A 30 0.33 13.81 -7.57
C LYS A 30 0.59 14.90 -6.52
N GLU A 31 -0.23 14.99 -5.49
CA GLU A 31 -0.05 15.96 -4.41
C GLU A 31 1.19 15.66 -3.56
N LEU A 32 1.44 14.39 -3.22
CA LEU A 32 2.62 14.00 -2.47
C LEU A 32 3.91 14.34 -3.22
N THR A 33 4.00 14.05 -4.51
CA THR A 33 5.18 14.36 -5.34
C THR A 33 5.30 15.85 -5.67
N ARG A 34 4.21 16.61 -5.65
CA ARG A 34 4.26 18.07 -5.73
C ARG A 34 4.90 18.70 -4.49
N LEU A 35 4.61 18.16 -3.31
CA LEU A 35 5.15 18.64 -2.03
C LEU A 35 6.55 18.10 -1.73
N VAL A 36 6.82 16.88 -2.12
CA VAL A 36 8.10 16.17 -1.91
C VAL A 36 8.52 15.52 -3.22
N PRO A 37 9.18 16.27 -4.14
CA PRO A 37 9.56 15.78 -5.48
C PRO A 37 10.47 14.55 -5.44
N GLU A 38 11.24 14.37 -4.38
CA GLU A 38 12.16 13.23 -4.19
C GLU A 38 11.42 11.87 -4.22
N LEU A 39 10.14 11.85 -3.87
CA LEU A 39 9.33 10.64 -3.92
C LEU A 39 9.15 10.11 -5.35
N ALA A 40 9.15 10.98 -6.35
CA ALA A 40 8.92 10.58 -7.75
C ALA A 40 10.05 9.74 -8.33
N GLY A 41 11.26 9.85 -7.78
CA GLY A 41 12.47 9.19 -8.27
C GLY A 41 12.66 7.74 -7.81
N ASP A 42 11.86 7.25 -6.87
CA ASP A 42 12.06 5.94 -6.27
C ASP A 42 10.82 5.03 -6.44
N ALA A 43 10.98 3.97 -7.24
CA ALA A 43 9.91 3.02 -7.54
C ALA A 43 9.56 2.10 -6.35
N SER A 44 10.41 2.02 -5.33
CA SER A 44 10.16 1.21 -4.13
C SER A 44 9.14 1.84 -3.18
N ILE A 45 8.86 3.13 -3.34
CA ILE A 45 7.91 3.84 -2.51
C ILE A 45 6.50 3.31 -2.71
N GLY A 46 5.80 3.11 -1.61
CA GLY A 46 4.41 2.68 -1.59
C GLY A 46 3.54 3.60 -0.73
N VAL A 47 2.34 3.89 -1.22
CA VAL A 47 1.32 4.63 -0.47
C VAL A 47 0.22 3.65 -0.09
N LEU A 48 0.06 3.37 1.21
CA LEU A 48 -0.97 2.44 1.65
C LEU A 48 -2.36 3.02 1.38
N PRO A 49 -3.32 2.18 0.93
CA PRO A 49 -4.69 2.62 0.74
C PRO A 49 -5.28 3.22 2.01
N LEU A 50 -5.96 4.36 1.89
CA LEU A 50 -6.71 4.94 3.00
C LEU A 50 -7.84 3.99 3.43
N ARG A 51 -8.02 3.85 4.73
CA ARG A 51 -9.22 3.18 5.25
C ARG A 51 -10.41 4.10 5.04
N THR A 52 -11.37 3.65 4.27
CA THR A 52 -12.57 4.41 3.93
C THR A 52 -13.81 3.55 4.14
N THR A 53 -14.95 4.20 4.35
CA THR A 53 -16.26 3.56 4.36
C THR A 53 -17.15 4.28 3.36
N GLY A 54 -18.01 3.56 2.61
CA GLY A 54 -18.98 4.22 1.76
C GLY A 54 -19.25 3.60 0.42
N SER A 55 -19.97 4.34 -0.41
CA SER A 55 -20.65 3.92 -1.63
C SER A 55 -19.95 4.38 -2.91
N ALA A 56 -20.54 4.03 -4.06
CA ALA A 56 -20.07 4.38 -5.40
C ALA A 56 -19.94 5.89 -5.69
N THR A 57 -20.56 6.75 -4.87
CA THR A 57 -20.53 8.22 -5.06
C THR A 57 -19.43 8.95 -4.28
N GLY A 58 -18.62 8.22 -3.52
CA GLY A 58 -17.53 8.76 -2.72
C GLY A 58 -17.29 7.96 -1.47
N MET A 59 -16.06 8.00 -1.00
CA MET A 59 -15.63 7.24 0.16
C MET A 59 -15.45 8.18 1.34
N LEU A 60 -16.12 7.89 2.45
CA LEU A 60 -16.00 8.65 3.69
C LEU A 60 -14.72 8.30 4.42
N LEU A 61 -14.05 9.32 4.95
CA LEU A 61 -12.90 9.15 5.82
C LEU A 61 -13.33 9.04 7.28
N PRO A 62 -12.87 8.01 8.02
CA PRO A 62 -13.11 7.96 9.46
C PRO A 62 -12.33 9.07 10.18
N LYS A 63 -12.82 9.52 11.33
CA LYS A 63 -12.17 10.58 12.14
C LYS A 63 -10.70 10.30 12.52
N ARG A 64 -10.29 9.03 12.49
CA ARG A 64 -8.92 8.59 12.80
C ARG A 64 -8.20 8.03 11.57
N ALA A 65 -8.52 8.56 10.38
CA ALA A 65 -7.84 8.16 9.16
C ALA A 65 -6.33 8.42 9.26
N LYS A 66 -5.56 7.53 8.65
CA LYS A 66 -4.10 7.63 8.56
C LYS A 66 -3.67 7.51 7.12
N LEU A 67 -2.75 8.38 6.71
CA LEU A 67 -1.94 8.19 5.52
C LEU A 67 -0.65 7.50 5.95
N VAL A 68 -0.29 6.43 5.26
CA VAL A 68 0.98 5.73 5.48
C VAL A 68 1.74 5.69 4.17
N ILE A 69 2.96 6.20 4.19
CA ILE A 69 3.90 6.15 3.07
C ILE A 69 5.02 5.21 3.48
N ARG A 70 5.18 4.10 2.77
CA ARG A 70 6.29 3.18 2.94
C ARG A 70 7.42 3.57 2.01
N LEU A 71 8.60 3.82 2.56
CA LEU A 71 9.72 4.38 1.82
C LEU A 71 11.06 3.91 2.41
N PRO A 72 12.16 3.98 1.62
CA PRO A 72 13.50 3.76 2.17
C PRO A 72 13.80 4.71 3.33
N VAL A 73 14.48 4.21 4.36
CA VAL A 73 14.85 5.00 5.54
C VAL A 73 15.59 6.28 5.15
N SER A 74 16.39 6.24 4.10
CA SER A 74 17.14 7.41 3.58
C SER A 74 16.25 8.56 3.13
N LEU A 75 15.00 8.28 2.73
CA LEU A 75 14.02 9.30 2.29
C LEU A 75 13.12 9.81 3.43
N ALA A 76 13.19 9.21 4.61
CA ALA A 76 12.34 9.60 5.75
C ALA A 76 12.46 11.10 6.13
N PRO A 77 13.64 11.76 6.10
CA PRO A 77 13.73 13.19 6.39
C PRO A 77 12.94 14.08 5.43
N HIS A 78 12.84 13.69 4.14
CA HIS A 78 12.14 14.49 3.12
C HIS A 78 10.63 14.55 3.34
N VAL A 79 10.03 13.45 3.85
CA VAL A 79 8.58 13.41 4.09
C VAL A 79 8.14 14.07 5.39
N ALA A 80 9.07 14.45 6.26
CA ALA A 80 8.74 15.15 7.50
C ALA A 80 8.00 16.49 7.23
N SER A 81 8.31 17.16 6.12
CA SER A 81 7.68 18.40 5.68
C SER A 81 6.20 18.27 5.33
N LEU A 82 5.70 17.05 5.12
CA LEU A 82 4.28 16.80 4.84
C LEU A 82 3.38 17.06 6.07
N SER A 83 3.93 17.04 7.28
CA SER A 83 3.14 17.31 8.49
C SER A 83 2.64 18.76 8.48
N GLY A 84 1.33 18.95 8.66
CA GLY A 84 0.66 20.23 8.60
C GLY A 84 0.23 20.68 7.20
N GLN A 85 0.63 19.98 6.15
CA GLN A 85 0.32 20.36 4.77
C GLN A 85 -1.13 20.04 4.39
N PRO A 86 -1.77 20.96 3.64
CA PRO A 86 -3.03 20.67 2.97
C PRO A 86 -2.76 19.86 1.67
N LEU A 87 -3.68 18.96 1.34
CA LEU A 87 -3.71 18.21 0.09
C LEU A 87 -5.07 18.42 -0.58
N ASP A 88 -5.08 18.45 -1.90
CA ASP A 88 -6.31 18.42 -2.69
C ASP A 88 -6.35 17.17 -3.57
N VAL A 89 -7.17 16.21 -3.16
CA VAL A 89 -7.40 14.97 -3.91
C VAL A 89 -8.75 14.95 -4.63
N GLY A 90 -9.30 16.14 -4.95
CA GLY A 90 -10.69 16.35 -5.36
C GLY A 90 -11.59 16.73 -4.19
N HIS A 91 -11.09 16.57 -2.98
CA HIS A 91 -11.63 17.07 -1.72
C HIS A 91 -10.45 17.48 -0.83
N PRO A 92 -10.61 18.54 -0.03
CA PRO A 92 -9.53 19.03 0.82
C PRO A 92 -9.22 18.04 1.95
N LEU A 93 -7.95 17.73 2.11
CA LEU A 93 -7.41 16.95 3.22
C LEU A 93 -6.33 17.78 3.92
N ARG A 94 -6.05 17.44 5.17
CA ARG A 94 -4.90 17.98 5.91
C ARG A 94 -4.15 16.87 6.60
N LEU A 95 -2.84 16.90 6.49
CA LEU A 95 -1.93 16.00 7.19
C LEU A 95 -1.49 16.63 8.51
N ALA A 96 -1.32 15.82 9.53
CA ALA A 96 -0.80 16.25 10.84
C ALA A 96 -0.03 15.11 11.52
N ASN A 97 0.70 15.45 12.59
CA ASN A 97 1.32 14.48 13.50
C ASN A 97 2.16 13.40 12.79
N GLY A 98 3.02 13.83 11.86
CA GLY A 98 3.92 12.93 11.15
C GLY A 98 4.84 12.18 12.12
N ARG A 99 4.93 10.85 11.99
CA ARG A 99 5.83 10.00 12.77
C ARG A 99 6.31 8.83 11.94
N LEU A 100 7.47 8.31 12.29
CA LEU A 100 8.03 7.10 11.70
C LEU A 100 7.59 5.87 12.51
N ARG A 101 7.37 4.78 11.82
CA ARG A 101 6.99 3.50 12.40
C ARG A 101 7.79 2.38 11.75
N GLU A 102 8.44 1.59 12.58
CA GLU A 102 9.15 0.38 12.16
C GLU A 102 8.17 -0.65 11.56
N ILE A 103 8.65 -1.39 10.56
CA ILE A 103 7.91 -2.47 9.93
C ILE A 103 8.36 -3.78 10.58
N LEU A 104 7.42 -4.45 11.23
CA LEU A 104 7.67 -5.71 11.94
C LEU A 104 7.18 -6.91 11.11
N ALA A 105 7.83 -8.05 11.27
CA ALA A 105 7.42 -9.31 10.63
C ALA A 105 6.11 -9.86 11.21
N TYR A 106 5.29 -10.44 10.33
CA TYR A 106 4.05 -11.13 10.69
C TYR A 106 3.92 -12.41 9.86
N SER A 107 3.46 -13.50 10.45
CA SER A 107 3.26 -14.76 9.75
C SER A 107 2.16 -14.70 8.68
N THR A 108 1.26 -13.73 8.78
CA THR A 108 0.19 -13.50 7.81
C THR A 108 0.11 -12.02 7.46
N ILE A 109 0.16 -11.73 6.16
CA ILE A 109 0.11 -10.38 5.60
C ILE A 109 -0.95 -10.31 4.50
N HIS A 110 -1.44 -9.10 4.23
CA HIS A 110 -2.53 -8.87 3.29
C HIS A 110 -2.27 -7.62 2.44
N ALA A 111 -2.61 -7.71 1.15
CA ALA A 111 -2.68 -6.57 0.25
C ALA A 111 -4.12 -6.41 -0.28
N GLN A 112 -4.65 -5.17 -0.30
CA GLN A 112 -6.01 -4.91 -0.78
C GLN A 112 -6.15 -5.11 -2.29
N LEU A 113 -5.09 -4.85 -3.03
CA LEU A 113 -5.02 -5.02 -4.48
C LEU A 113 -3.57 -5.31 -4.86
N VAL A 114 -3.34 -6.44 -5.51
CA VAL A 114 -2.10 -6.74 -6.24
C VAL A 114 -2.43 -6.68 -7.72
N ALA A 115 -1.75 -5.79 -8.45
CA ALA A 115 -1.98 -5.64 -9.89
C ALA A 115 -1.47 -6.88 -10.64
N GLY A 116 -2.26 -7.40 -11.57
CA GLY A 116 -1.91 -8.59 -12.33
C GLY A 116 -2.98 -8.99 -13.34
N ALA A 117 -2.95 -10.25 -13.77
CA ALA A 117 -3.87 -10.81 -14.74
C ALA A 117 -5.35 -10.68 -14.31
N ASP A 118 -6.23 -10.65 -15.30
CA ASP A 118 -7.70 -10.59 -15.09
C ASP A 118 -8.29 -11.94 -14.66
N ASP A 119 -7.63 -13.02 -15.05
CA ASP A 119 -7.99 -14.39 -14.68
C ASP A 119 -7.32 -14.75 -13.35
N GLU A 120 -8.10 -15.30 -12.43
CA GLU A 120 -7.64 -15.62 -11.07
C GLU A 120 -6.60 -16.75 -11.06
N VAL A 121 -6.73 -17.74 -11.93
CA VAL A 121 -5.79 -18.87 -11.99
C VAL A 121 -4.45 -18.38 -12.50
N VAL A 122 -4.45 -17.64 -13.62
CA VAL A 122 -3.23 -17.04 -14.19
C VAL A 122 -2.56 -16.09 -13.20
N PHE A 123 -3.35 -15.30 -12.47
CA PHE A 123 -2.86 -14.41 -11.42
C PHE A 123 -2.17 -15.20 -10.30
N ALA A 124 -2.83 -16.23 -9.75
CA ALA A 124 -2.28 -17.04 -8.66
C ALA A 124 -1.01 -17.81 -9.09
N GLU A 125 -0.98 -18.35 -10.30
CA GLU A 125 0.21 -19.02 -10.87
C GLU A 125 1.38 -18.04 -11.00
N SER A 126 1.14 -16.85 -11.52
CA SER A 126 2.16 -15.80 -11.68
C SER A 126 2.76 -15.39 -10.34
N LEU A 127 1.93 -15.26 -9.29
CA LEU A 127 2.40 -14.93 -7.95
C LEU A 127 3.15 -16.07 -7.29
N SER A 128 2.70 -17.32 -7.49
CA SER A 128 3.40 -18.49 -6.99
C SER A 128 4.79 -18.62 -7.60
N ALA A 129 4.92 -18.36 -8.89
CA ALA A 129 6.22 -18.31 -9.58
C ALA A 129 7.10 -17.18 -9.01
N CYS A 130 6.54 -15.99 -8.78
CA CYS A 130 7.28 -14.86 -8.22
C CYS A 130 7.80 -15.16 -6.80
N LEU A 131 7.00 -15.81 -5.94
CA LEU A 131 7.44 -16.23 -4.61
C LEU A 131 8.54 -17.31 -4.70
N ALA A 132 8.42 -18.27 -5.61
CA ALA A 132 9.42 -19.30 -5.83
C ALA A 132 10.76 -18.70 -6.28
N ASP A 133 10.75 -17.71 -7.17
CA ASP A 133 11.93 -16.96 -7.62
C ASP A 133 12.62 -16.20 -6.46
N LEU A 134 11.83 -15.77 -5.48
CA LEU A 134 12.34 -15.16 -4.24
C LEU A 134 12.79 -16.19 -3.19
N GLY A 135 12.61 -17.49 -3.45
CA GLY A 135 12.90 -18.57 -2.51
C GLY A 135 11.91 -18.65 -1.34
N ILE A 136 10.75 -18.03 -1.46
CA ILE A 136 9.72 -17.98 -0.40
C ILE A 136 8.76 -19.14 -0.57
N THR A 137 8.59 -19.90 0.51
CA THR A 137 7.56 -20.95 0.62
C THR A 137 6.46 -20.43 1.56
N ALA A 138 5.29 -20.17 0.98
CA ALA A 138 4.14 -19.65 1.72
C ALA A 138 2.83 -20.08 1.04
N SER A 139 1.73 -19.97 1.76
CA SER A 139 0.39 -20.25 1.25
C SER A 139 -0.28 -18.94 0.80
N LEU A 140 -0.97 -18.99 -0.36
CA LEU A 140 -1.65 -17.85 -0.97
C LEU A 140 -3.16 -18.04 -0.90
N ILE A 141 -3.88 -16.98 -0.55
CA ILE A 141 -5.33 -16.90 -0.68
C ILE A 141 -5.64 -15.69 -1.56
N CYS A 142 -6.07 -15.97 -2.79
CA CYS A 142 -6.59 -14.98 -3.69
C CYS A 142 -8.00 -14.59 -3.25
N GLY A 143 -8.26 -13.30 -3.16
CA GLY A 143 -9.53 -12.80 -2.67
C GLY A 143 -10.31 -12.04 -3.76
N ARG A 144 -10.90 -10.91 -3.38
CA ARG A 144 -11.80 -10.16 -4.27
C ARG A 144 -11.05 -9.50 -5.42
N LYS A 145 -11.57 -9.66 -6.64
CA LYS A 145 -11.17 -8.88 -7.81
C LYS A 145 -11.59 -7.42 -7.64
N SER A 146 -10.69 -6.50 -7.94
CA SER A 146 -10.97 -5.06 -7.90
C SER A 146 -10.11 -4.30 -8.91
N SER A 147 -10.44 -3.01 -9.11
CA SER A 147 -9.68 -2.15 -10.00
C SER A 147 -9.64 -0.71 -9.50
N LEU A 148 -8.55 -0.01 -9.84
CA LEU A 148 -8.45 1.44 -9.74
C LEU A 148 -8.62 2.02 -11.14
N VAL A 149 -9.46 3.06 -11.26
CA VAL A 149 -9.78 3.68 -12.55
C VAL A 149 -9.62 5.19 -12.43
N ASP A 150 -8.93 5.80 -13.43
CA ASP A 150 -8.78 7.23 -13.57
C ASP A 150 -8.77 7.58 -15.07
N GLY A 151 -9.90 8.05 -15.58
CA GLY A 151 -10.12 8.20 -17.01
C GLY A 151 -9.95 6.87 -17.74
N ASP A 152 -9.06 6.85 -18.74
CA ASP A 152 -8.74 5.64 -19.51
C ASP A 152 -7.75 4.70 -18.82
N ARG A 153 -7.13 5.14 -17.72
CA ARG A 153 -6.20 4.32 -16.96
C ARG A 153 -6.95 3.35 -16.08
N ARG A 154 -6.66 2.06 -16.24
CA ARG A 154 -7.20 1.01 -15.39
C ARG A 154 -6.07 0.12 -14.87
N ILE A 155 -6.04 -0.07 -13.55
CA ILE A 155 -5.19 -1.04 -12.86
C ILE A 155 -6.14 -2.05 -12.22
N HIS A 156 -6.02 -3.33 -12.59
CA HIS A 156 -6.86 -4.41 -12.08
C HIS A 156 -6.01 -5.49 -11.43
N GLY A 157 -6.64 -6.32 -10.64
CA GLY A 157 -6.04 -7.44 -9.94
C GLY A 157 -6.92 -7.95 -8.82
N PHE A 158 -6.31 -8.57 -7.83
CA PHE A 158 -7.01 -9.21 -6.73
C PHE A 158 -6.44 -8.78 -5.38
N SER A 159 -7.24 -8.85 -4.35
CA SER A 159 -6.72 -8.83 -2.98
C SER A 159 -6.00 -10.15 -2.71
N LEU A 160 -4.98 -10.09 -1.85
CA LEU A 160 -4.12 -11.24 -1.58
C LEU A 160 -3.82 -11.35 -0.10
N VAL A 161 -3.95 -12.55 0.45
CA VAL A 161 -3.42 -12.91 1.76
C VAL A 161 -2.29 -13.91 1.55
N ILE A 162 -1.17 -13.71 2.23
CA ILE A 162 -0.04 -14.63 2.25
C ILE A 162 0.14 -15.05 3.71
N HIS A 163 0.13 -16.34 3.97
CA HIS A 163 0.27 -16.88 5.32
C HIS A 163 1.34 -17.99 5.40
N ASP A 164 1.65 -18.43 6.60
CA ASP A 164 2.74 -19.36 6.90
C ASP A 164 4.13 -18.80 6.57
N LEU A 165 4.28 -17.48 6.65
CA LEU A 165 5.53 -16.80 6.39
C LEU A 165 6.51 -16.94 7.57
N LYS A 166 7.77 -17.19 7.23
CA LYS A 166 8.88 -16.99 8.16
C LYS A 166 9.14 -15.49 8.36
N PRO A 167 9.74 -15.07 9.48
CA PRO A 167 9.99 -13.64 9.74
C PRO A 167 10.78 -12.94 8.65
N GLU A 168 11.83 -13.55 8.13
CA GLU A 168 12.66 -13.01 7.04
C GLU A 168 11.88 -12.84 5.73
N ASP A 169 11.06 -13.82 5.34
CA ASP A 169 10.23 -13.79 4.14
C ASP A 169 9.14 -12.72 4.26
N SER A 170 8.56 -12.60 5.46
CA SER A 170 7.57 -11.58 5.77
C SER A 170 8.15 -10.17 5.61
N LEU A 171 9.32 -9.89 6.19
CA LEU A 171 9.99 -8.60 6.04
C LEU A 171 10.34 -8.30 4.59
N LEU A 172 10.84 -9.31 3.86
CA LEU A 172 11.14 -9.18 2.44
C LEU A 172 9.91 -8.71 1.66
N LEU A 173 8.76 -9.36 1.85
CA LEU A 173 7.51 -9.00 1.17
C LEU A 173 6.91 -7.67 1.65
N LEU A 174 7.03 -7.36 2.93
CA LEU A 174 6.61 -6.07 3.47
C LEU A 174 7.43 -4.91 2.89
N TYR A 175 8.72 -5.13 2.62
CA TYR A 175 9.61 -4.14 2.02
C TYR A 175 9.43 -4.06 0.50
N ALA A 176 9.57 -5.18 -0.20
CA ALA A 176 9.52 -5.22 -1.66
C ALA A 176 8.11 -5.08 -2.22
N GLY A 177 7.10 -5.65 -1.55
CA GLY A 177 5.76 -5.84 -2.12
C GLY A 177 5.73 -6.88 -3.23
N LEU A 178 4.61 -6.98 -3.92
CA LEU A 178 4.46 -7.81 -5.12
C LEU A 178 3.76 -7.03 -6.23
N GLY A 179 4.20 -7.21 -7.46
CA GLY A 179 3.64 -6.55 -8.63
C GLY A 179 4.04 -5.08 -8.74
N SER A 180 3.23 -4.30 -9.43
CA SER A 180 3.49 -2.90 -9.79
C SER A 180 2.52 -1.92 -9.12
N HIS A 181 2.71 -0.63 -9.40
CA HIS A 181 1.80 0.44 -8.98
C HIS A 181 1.72 0.68 -7.45
N ARG A 182 2.81 0.43 -6.72
CA ARG A 182 2.92 0.65 -5.27
C ARG A 182 2.53 2.07 -4.84
N LYS A 183 2.89 3.07 -5.63
CA LYS A 183 2.55 4.48 -5.43
C LYS A 183 1.04 4.76 -5.40
N TYR A 184 0.23 3.85 -5.92
CA TYR A 184 -1.24 3.93 -5.91
C TYR A 184 -1.88 2.93 -4.95
N GLY A 185 -1.08 2.28 -4.11
CA GLY A 185 -1.55 1.35 -3.09
C GLY A 185 -1.65 -0.11 -3.53
N CYS A 186 -1.12 -0.45 -4.71
CA CYS A 186 -1.11 -1.82 -5.19
C CYS A 186 0.12 -2.58 -4.69
N GLY A 187 -0.02 -3.85 -4.37
CA GLY A 187 1.08 -4.75 -4.01
C GLY A 187 1.80 -4.41 -2.71
N ILE A 188 1.20 -3.60 -1.85
CA ILE A 188 1.74 -3.24 -0.54
C ILE A 188 1.05 -4.06 0.52
N PHE A 189 1.85 -4.80 1.28
CA PHE A 189 1.34 -5.66 2.33
C PHE A 189 1.31 -4.96 3.70
N VAL A 190 0.30 -5.33 4.47
CA VAL A 190 0.15 -4.95 5.88
C VAL A 190 -0.14 -6.21 6.70
N PRO A 191 0.09 -6.18 8.04
CA PRO A 191 -0.29 -7.29 8.89
C PRO A 191 -1.78 -7.63 8.74
N TYR A 192 -2.07 -8.93 8.55
CA TYR A 192 -3.44 -9.44 8.59
C TYR A 192 -3.78 -9.82 10.03
N LYS A 193 -4.59 -9.00 10.68
CA LYS A 193 -5.09 -9.31 12.01
C LYS A 193 -6.30 -10.23 11.86
N VAL A 194 -6.10 -11.51 12.09
CA VAL A 194 -7.20 -12.42 12.39
C VAL A 194 -7.79 -11.97 13.72
N ILE A 195 -9.07 -11.59 13.75
CA ILE A 195 -9.79 -11.37 15.00
C ILE A 195 -10.01 -12.76 15.59
N SER A 196 -9.09 -13.20 16.45
CA SER A 196 -9.16 -14.50 17.13
C SER A 196 -9.97 -14.45 18.45
N ASP A 197 -10.82 -13.45 18.63
CA ASP A 197 -11.63 -13.30 19.85
C ASP A 197 -13.13 -13.47 19.55
N LEU A 198 -13.50 -14.66 19.11
CA LEU A 198 -14.89 -15.13 19.15
C LEU A 198 -14.91 -16.61 19.58
N TYR A 199 -14.42 -16.89 20.80
CA TYR A 199 -14.82 -18.09 21.56
C TYR A 199 -14.84 -17.74 23.04
#